data_c1ad0172fad9cfbe37f671e4297fddb2
#
_entry.id   c1ad0172fad9cfbe37f671e4297fddb2
#
_cell.length_a   1.000
_cell.length_b   1.000
_cell.length_c   1.000
_cell.angle_alpha   90.00
_cell.angle_beta   90.00
_cell.angle_gamma   90.00
#
_symmetry.space_group_name_H-M   'P 1'
#
loop_
_entity.id
_entity.type
_entity.pdbx_description
1 polymer ?
#
loop_
_entity_poly.entity_id
_entity_poly.type
_entity_poly.pdbx_seq_one_letter_code
_entity_poly.pdbx_strand_id
1 'polypeptide(L)'
;MRADLTGTLAALADPTRRALFERLARSPRAVGALAHGLPVSRPAVSHHLKVLKAAGLVADQADGARRVYAIDPIGLRAIRAWLDQFERPALNGTGLVGPCRSGGRGDGA
;
A
#
# COMPACT_ATOMS: atom_id res chain seq x y z
N MET A 1 -12.75 6.93 10.13
CA MET A 1 -12.22 7.34 8.87
C MET A 1 -12.34 6.27 7.82
N ARG A 2 -12.71 6.63 6.63
CA ARG A 2 -12.93 5.64 5.62
C ARG A 2 -11.89 5.73 4.52
N ALA A 3 -11.28 4.65 4.19
CA ALA A 3 -10.33 4.63 3.09
C ALA A 3 -11.09 4.66 1.76
N ASP A 4 -10.63 5.46 0.83
CA ASP A 4 -11.19 5.45 -0.51
C ASP A 4 -10.13 4.99 -1.49
N LEU A 5 -10.56 4.42 -2.59
CA LEU A 5 -9.66 3.81 -3.55
C LEU A 5 -8.66 4.80 -4.13
N THR A 6 -9.14 5.97 -4.53
CA THR A 6 -8.26 6.96 -5.14
C THR A 6 -7.16 7.38 -4.18
N GLY A 7 -7.52 7.63 -2.93
CA GLY A 7 -6.52 8.01 -1.92
C GLY A 7 -5.51 6.92 -1.65
N THR A 8 -5.95 5.65 -1.59
CA THR A 8 -5.02 4.56 -1.33
C THR A 8 -4.05 4.37 -2.50
N LEU A 9 -4.55 4.45 -3.73
CA LEU A 9 -3.69 4.30 -4.89
C LEU A 9 -2.72 5.47 -5.02
N ALA A 10 -3.20 6.68 -4.76
CA ALA A 10 -2.34 7.86 -4.82
C ALA A 10 -1.22 7.79 -3.79
N ALA A 11 -1.53 7.33 -2.59
CA ALA A 11 -0.50 7.21 -1.55
C ALA A 11 0.57 6.21 -1.95
N LEU A 12 0.20 5.12 -2.59
CA LEU A 12 1.15 4.09 -3.01
C LEU A 12 1.83 4.39 -4.33
N ALA A 13 1.39 5.44 -5.04
CA ALA A 13 2.02 5.81 -6.30
C ALA A 13 3.42 6.40 -6.08
N ASP A 14 3.64 7.02 -4.94
CA ASP A 14 4.96 7.57 -4.65
C ASP A 14 5.93 6.43 -4.27
N PRO A 15 7.08 6.32 -4.93
CA PRO A 15 7.99 5.19 -4.67
C PRO A 15 8.49 5.13 -3.24
N THR A 16 8.74 6.28 -2.62
CA THR A 16 9.23 6.30 -1.25
C THR A 16 8.15 5.83 -0.28
N ARG A 17 6.92 6.31 -0.48
CA ARG A 17 5.82 5.85 0.37
C ARG A 17 5.58 4.35 0.20
N ARG A 18 5.66 3.87 -1.03
CA ARG A 18 5.48 2.45 -1.29
C ARG A 18 6.57 1.62 -0.59
N ALA A 19 7.82 2.10 -0.63
CA ALA A 19 8.91 1.41 0.04
C ALA A 19 8.70 1.37 1.56
N LEU A 20 8.22 2.47 2.14
CA LEU A 20 7.91 2.50 3.57
C LEU A 20 6.80 1.51 3.91
N PHE A 21 5.77 1.49 3.09
CA PHE A 21 4.67 0.56 3.29
C PHE A 21 5.17 -0.89 3.25
N GLU A 22 6.03 -1.21 2.30
CA GLU A 22 6.59 -2.56 2.17
C GLU A 22 7.45 -2.93 3.36
N ARG A 23 8.19 -1.98 3.93
CA ARG A 23 8.95 -2.24 5.14
C ARG A 23 8.04 -2.59 6.30
N LEU A 24 6.95 -1.84 6.43
CA LEU A 24 5.98 -2.10 7.50
C LEU A 24 5.28 -3.42 7.31
N ALA A 25 5.14 -3.89 6.07
CA ALA A 25 4.54 -5.18 5.82
C ALA A 25 5.37 -6.31 6.43
N ARG A 26 6.65 -6.08 6.67
CA ARG A 26 7.50 -7.09 7.28
C ARG A 26 7.37 -7.10 8.79
N SER A 27 7.26 -5.93 9.39
CA SER A 27 7.05 -5.81 10.83
C SER A 27 6.77 -4.36 11.19
N PRO A 28 6.03 -4.13 12.28
CA PRO A 28 5.81 -2.78 12.78
C PRO A 28 7.14 -2.12 13.14
N ARG A 29 7.22 -0.80 12.97
CA ARG A 29 8.47 -0.07 13.23
C ARG A 29 8.21 1.36 13.63
N ALA A 30 9.15 1.92 14.38
CA ALA A 30 9.14 3.35 14.70
C ALA A 30 9.73 4.13 13.55
N VAL A 31 9.48 5.45 13.53
CA VAL A 31 9.94 6.34 12.46
C VAL A 31 11.44 6.26 12.24
N GLY A 32 12.22 6.24 13.32
CA GLY A 32 13.68 6.19 13.20
C GLY A 32 14.14 4.92 12.46
N ALA A 33 13.53 3.80 12.79
CA ALA A 33 13.88 2.54 12.12
C ALA A 33 13.47 2.55 10.66
N LEU A 34 12.34 3.19 10.35
CA LEU A 34 11.89 3.28 8.96
C LEU A 34 12.79 4.16 8.12
N ALA A 35 13.33 5.23 8.72
CA ALA A 35 14.19 6.14 8.00
C ALA A 35 15.58 5.57 7.75
N HIS A 36 15.96 4.56 8.52
CA HIS A 36 17.31 4.00 8.43
C HIS A 36 17.55 3.40 7.05
N GLY A 37 18.62 3.82 6.42
CA GLY A 37 18.98 3.27 5.13
C GLY A 37 18.22 3.85 3.94
N LEU A 38 17.31 4.80 4.19
CA LEU A 38 16.62 5.46 3.09
C LEU A 38 17.23 6.82 2.84
N PRO A 39 17.28 7.27 1.59
CA PRO A 39 17.85 8.58 1.25
C PRO A 39 16.84 9.70 1.50
N VAL A 40 16.21 9.69 2.67
CA VAL A 40 15.24 10.71 3.05
C VAL A 40 15.39 11.02 4.53
N SER A 41 15.02 12.20 4.91
CA SER A 41 15.13 12.63 6.30
C SER A 41 14.00 12.09 7.16
N ARG A 42 14.18 12.08 8.47
CA ARG A 42 13.11 11.66 9.38
C ARG A 42 11.85 12.51 9.24
N PRO A 43 11.96 13.86 9.12
CA PRO A 43 10.75 14.64 8.87
C PRO A 43 10.03 14.25 7.59
N ALA A 44 10.77 13.92 6.54
CA ALA A 44 10.14 13.48 5.29
C ALA A 44 9.43 12.14 5.50
N VAL A 45 10.06 11.22 6.22
CA VAL A 45 9.43 9.93 6.54
C VAL A 45 8.16 10.16 7.34
N SER A 46 8.20 11.05 8.33
CA SER A 46 7.00 11.37 9.12
C SER A 46 5.88 11.89 8.23
N HIS A 47 6.22 12.74 7.28
CA HIS A 47 5.23 13.28 6.36
C HIS A 47 4.62 12.16 5.50
N HIS A 48 5.46 11.28 4.97
CA HIS A 48 4.97 10.17 4.16
C HIS A 48 4.07 9.24 4.97
N LEU A 49 4.41 9.02 6.24
CA LEU A 49 3.59 8.18 7.10
C LEU A 49 2.23 8.82 7.38
N LYS A 50 2.17 10.15 7.49
CA LYS A 50 0.89 10.83 7.65
C LYS A 50 0.02 10.65 6.43
N VAL A 51 0.59 10.70 5.23
CA VAL A 51 -0.16 10.49 4.01
C VAL A 51 -0.68 9.06 3.95
N LEU A 52 0.16 8.09 4.29
CA LEU A 52 -0.26 6.69 4.31
C LEU A 52 -1.35 6.44 5.34
N LYS A 53 -1.25 7.08 6.50
CA LYS A 53 -2.26 6.93 7.54
C LYS A 53 -3.60 7.52 7.10
N ALA A 54 -3.57 8.70 6.49
CA ALA A 54 -4.79 9.32 6.00
C ALA A 54 -5.46 8.47 4.92
N ALA A 55 -4.68 7.69 4.19
CA ALA A 55 -5.20 6.80 3.16
C ALA A 55 -5.69 5.47 3.71
N GLY A 56 -5.56 5.25 5.02
CA GLY A 56 -6.00 4.00 5.63
C GLY A 56 -5.05 2.83 5.40
N LEU A 57 -3.80 3.11 5.07
CA LEU A 57 -2.83 2.06 4.76
C LEU A 57 -1.93 1.71 5.95
N VAL A 58 -1.76 2.63 6.89
CA VAL A 58 -0.98 2.38 8.09
C VAL A 58 -1.71 2.95 9.30
N ALA A 59 -1.40 2.42 10.46
CA ALA A 59 -1.90 2.92 11.73
C ALA A 59 -0.71 3.05 12.67
N ASP A 60 -0.86 3.84 13.72
CA ASP A 60 0.21 4.02 14.68
C ASP A 60 -0.32 3.92 16.09
N GLN A 61 0.57 3.57 16.99
CA GLN A 61 0.21 3.59 18.40
C GLN A 61 1.43 3.94 19.22
N ALA A 62 1.17 4.48 20.39
CA ALA A 62 2.24 4.87 21.28
C ALA A 62 2.87 3.63 21.90
N ASP A 63 4.20 3.69 22.05
CA ASP A 63 4.95 2.65 22.70
C ASP A 63 6.02 3.37 23.52
N GLY A 64 5.67 3.76 24.74
CA GLY A 64 6.52 4.61 25.55
C GLY A 64 6.64 5.97 24.91
N ALA A 65 7.86 6.42 24.70
CA ALA A 65 8.12 7.74 24.13
C ALA A 65 8.11 7.76 22.62
N ARG A 66 7.89 6.65 21.98
CA ARG A 66 7.93 6.59 20.51
C ARG A 66 6.61 6.17 19.95
N ARG A 67 6.45 6.37 18.63
CA ARG A 67 5.31 5.92 17.88
C ARG A 67 5.72 4.77 16.99
N VAL A 68 4.96 3.70 17.05
CA VAL A 68 5.20 2.52 16.23
C VAL A 68 4.12 2.46 15.16
N TYR A 69 4.53 2.33 13.92
CA TYR A 69 3.61 2.22 12.79
C TYR A 69 3.51 0.79 12.31
N ALA A 70 2.34 0.43 11.82
CA ALA A 70 2.07 -0.91 11.31
C ALA A 70 1.10 -0.81 10.15
N ILE A 71 1.01 -1.85 9.35
CA ILE A 71 0.06 -1.92 8.25
C ILE A 71 -1.37 -1.90 8.81
N ASP A 72 -2.23 -1.15 8.18
CA ASP A 72 -3.66 -1.16 8.45
C ASP A 72 -4.33 -1.79 7.24
N PRO A 73 -5.06 -2.87 7.40
CA PRO A 73 -5.66 -3.56 6.24
C PRO A 73 -6.83 -2.83 5.59
N ILE A 74 -7.33 -1.75 6.21
CA ILE A 74 -8.49 -1.06 5.65
C ILE A 74 -8.26 -0.56 4.23
N GLY A 75 -7.12 0.10 3.98
CA GLY A 75 -6.81 0.60 2.65
C GLY A 75 -6.59 -0.54 1.65
N LEU A 76 -6.00 -1.63 2.13
CA LEU A 76 -5.77 -2.77 1.26
C LEU A 76 -7.06 -3.45 0.84
N ARG A 77 -8.06 -3.44 1.71
CA ARG A 77 -9.36 -4.01 1.36
C ARG A 77 -10.01 -3.26 0.23
N ALA A 78 -9.86 -1.93 0.21
CA ALA A 78 -10.43 -1.13 -0.86
C ALA A 78 -9.78 -1.48 -2.20
N ILE A 79 -8.46 -1.65 -2.20
CA ILE A 79 -7.74 -2.02 -3.42
C ILE A 79 -8.13 -3.43 -3.84
N ARG A 80 -8.20 -4.35 -2.89
CA ARG A 80 -8.55 -5.73 -3.20
C ARG A 80 -9.95 -5.83 -3.80
N ALA A 81 -10.91 -5.12 -3.23
CA ALA A 81 -12.27 -5.13 -3.73
C ALA A 81 -12.32 -4.60 -5.16
N TRP A 82 -11.53 -3.58 -5.45
CA TRP A 82 -11.47 -3.03 -6.79
C TRP A 82 -10.85 -4.02 -7.76
N LEU A 83 -9.76 -4.67 -7.37
CA LEU A 83 -9.10 -5.64 -8.22
C LEU A 83 -9.98 -6.87 -8.48
N ASP A 84 -10.75 -7.27 -7.49
CA ASP A 84 -11.61 -8.44 -7.63
C ASP A 84 -12.61 -8.29 -8.77
N GLN A 85 -13.02 -7.08 -9.08
CA GLN A 85 -13.94 -6.86 -10.17
C GLN A 85 -13.38 -7.30 -11.51
N PHE A 86 -12.07 -7.25 -11.63
CA PHE A 86 -11.42 -7.54 -12.91
C PHE A 86 -10.84 -8.96 -12.97
N GLU A 87 -10.81 -9.62 -11.85
CA GLU A 87 -10.31 -10.99 -11.82
C GLU A 87 -11.37 -12.01 -12.12
N ARG A 88 -12.67 -11.59 -12.13
CA ARG A 88 -13.68 -12.47 -12.51
C ARG A 88 -13.63 -12.64 -13.96
N PRO A 89 -13.77 -13.82 -14.50
CA PRO A 89 -13.76 -14.05 -15.94
C PRO A 89 -15.00 -13.44 -16.53
N ALA A 90 -14.84 -12.30 -17.05
CA ALA A 90 -15.96 -11.62 -17.62
C ALA A 90 -16.61 -12.35 -18.74
N LEU A 91 -15.83 -13.01 -19.51
CA LEU A 91 -16.38 -13.73 -20.61
C LEU A 91 -16.59 -15.14 -20.30
N ASN A 92 -16.61 -15.36 -19.07
CA ASN A 92 -16.92 -16.59 -18.74
C ASN A 92 -16.40 -17.65 -19.42
N GLY A 93 -15.42 -17.87 -19.35
CA GLY A 93 -14.92 -18.96 -19.92
C GLY A 93 -14.38 -18.75 -21.19
N THR A 94 -14.53 -17.74 -21.72
CA THR A 94 -14.04 -17.60 -22.99
C THR A 94 -12.65 -17.47 -22.76
N GLY A 95 -12.30 -17.49 -21.75
CA GLY A 95 -10.98 -17.47 -21.57
C GLY A 95 -10.25 -16.49 -22.29
N LEU A 96 -10.54 -15.73 -22.55
CA LEU A 96 -9.83 -14.84 -23.24
C LEU A 96 -8.81 -14.34 -22.59
N VAL A 97 -8.65 -14.47 -22.10
CA VAL A 97 -7.77 -14.18 -21.70
C VAL A 97 -6.95 -14.28 -21.16
N GLY A 98 -6.75 -14.34 -21.16
CA GLY A 98 -6.06 -14.53 -21.02
C GLY A 98 -5.35 -14.20 -20.60
N PRO A 99 -4.99 -14.21 -20.38
CA PRO A 99 -4.19 -14.02 -20.09
C PRO A 99 -3.50 -13.67 -19.68
N CYS A 100 -3.30 -13.43 -19.62
CA CYS A 100 -2.66 -13.30 -19.52
C CYS A 100 -2.11 -13.21 -18.79
N ARG A 101 -1.90 -13.22 -18.36
CA ARG A 101 -1.32 -13.33 -17.97
C ARG A 101 -0.55 -13.38 -17.78
N SER A 102 -0.18 -13.19 -17.79
CA SER A 102 0.47 -13.18 -17.95
C SER A 102 0.91 -12.92 -17.94
N GLY A 103 1.02 -12.57 -17.87
CA GLY A 103 1.46 -12.35 -18.11
C GLY A 103 1.63 -11.77 -18.16
N GLY A 104 1.69 -11.44 -18.13
CA GLY A 104 1.83 -11.07 -18.41
C GLY A 104 1.77 -10.37 -18.46
N ARG A 105 1.81 -9.92 -18.24
CA ARG A 105 1.77 -9.37 -18.63
C ARG A 105 1.71 -8.80 -19.24
N GLY A 106 1.53 -8.50 -19.30
CA GLY A 106 1.41 -8.11 -20.08
C GLY A 106 0.88 -7.65 -20.58
N ASP A 107 0.60 -7.57 -20.65
CA ASP A 107 0.15 -7.30 -21.33
C ASP A 107 -0.46 -7.00 -21.57
N GLY A 108 -0.58 -6.85 -21.39
CA GLY A 108 -1.13 -6.66 -21.79
C GLY A 108 -1.68 -6.35 -21.82
N ALA A 109 -1.81 -6.10 -21.69
CA ALA A 109 -2.31 -5.98 -21.92
C ALA A 109 -2.54 -5.95 -22.13
#